data_ee3a0860ba5d3c57d455d2f01e88cea9
#
_entry.id   ee3a0860ba5d3c57d455d2f01e88cea9
#
_cell.length_a   1.000
_cell.length_b   1.000
_cell.length_c   1.000
_cell.angle_alpha   90.00
_cell.angle_beta   90.00
_cell.angle_gamma   90.00
#
_symmetry.space_group_name_H-M   'P 1'
#
loop_
_entity.id
_entity.type
_entity.pdbx_description
1 polymer ?
#
loop_
_entity_poly.entity_id
_entity_poly.type
_entity_poly.pdbx_seq_one_letter_code
_entity_poly.pdbx_strand_id
1 'polypeptide(L)'
;MLLTACGAAETAPRNAPGAPITSTTRIANAGVLGNQRQPDESCAPEPAPAESPDAPRRVRNAGGGLGTPPARGGEHSDPGKGFVAPDTELRGDPQRIVALSTDQLDALCALGLQGRVVGTTVPQPSYLGTVLHDAPGFGRADAPDLGAIRSATPDLILGSVARTPDSFTALSEIAPTVFTGGAPDWQDTLRAVAAATGRPNAADALLEGFERDAREAGERTDATHFQASVVQFTEDAMRVYGADNFPASALRAVGVDRPAAQRFTDKPYIEVSTAELSEDTDLSAADGDIVYLSFATPEAKDKATAVLNSAAWRKLSANRDDRVFAVNNEVWQTGQGVVAARGIIADLRWLNAPIN
;
A
#
# COMPACT_ATOMS: atom_id res chain seq x y z
N MET A 1 8.35 -12.01 -62.51
CA MET A 1 7.33 -12.45 -61.56
C MET A 1 7.98 -12.48 -60.17
N LEU A 2 7.83 -11.44 -59.40
CA LEU A 2 8.30 -11.35 -58.02
C LEU A 2 7.07 -11.58 -57.11
N LEU A 3 7.12 -12.61 -56.29
CA LEU A 3 6.14 -12.88 -55.26
C LEU A 3 6.63 -12.22 -53.96
N THR A 4 5.91 -11.18 -53.54
CA THR A 4 6.09 -10.53 -52.25
C THR A 4 5.26 -11.29 -51.23
N ALA A 5 5.90 -11.92 -50.26
CA ALA A 5 5.24 -12.54 -49.12
C ALA A 5 5.01 -11.46 -48.04
N CYS A 6 3.76 -11.08 -47.83
CA CYS A 6 3.33 -10.33 -46.66
C CYS A 6 3.34 -11.27 -45.45
N GLY A 7 4.25 -11.07 -44.51
CA GLY A 7 4.22 -11.66 -43.20
C GLY A 7 3.17 -10.93 -42.36
N ALA A 8 2.11 -11.65 -42.01
CA ALA A 8 1.16 -11.20 -41.00
C ALA A 8 1.84 -11.24 -39.63
N ALA A 9 1.91 -10.13 -38.94
CA ALA A 9 2.29 -10.08 -37.54
C ALA A 9 1.15 -10.74 -36.74
N GLU A 10 1.44 -11.91 -36.19
CA GLU A 10 0.56 -12.57 -35.21
C GLU A 10 0.53 -11.68 -33.94
N THR A 11 -0.58 -11.02 -33.74
CA THR A 11 -0.92 -10.43 -32.45
C THR A 11 -1.18 -11.55 -31.45
N ALA A 12 -0.32 -11.69 -30.47
CA ALA A 12 -0.49 -12.63 -29.36
C ALA A 12 -1.87 -12.43 -28.70
N PRO A 13 -2.60 -13.51 -28.39
CA PRO A 13 -3.92 -13.41 -27.78
C PRO A 13 -3.81 -12.83 -26.37
N ARG A 14 -4.59 -11.78 -26.13
CA ARG A 14 -4.81 -11.23 -24.79
C ARG A 14 -5.45 -12.32 -23.92
N ASN A 15 -4.83 -12.55 -22.77
CA ASN A 15 -5.08 -13.55 -21.76
C ASN A 15 -6.54 -14.02 -21.65
N ALA A 16 -6.79 -15.27 -21.98
CA ALA A 16 -8.00 -15.99 -21.61
C ALA A 16 -7.89 -16.39 -20.12
N PRO A 17 -9.01 -16.42 -19.36
CA PRO A 17 -9.00 -16.94 -18.00
C PRO A 17 -8.52 -18.40 -18.00
N GLY A 18 -7.41 -18.68 -17.29
CA GLY A 18 -6.84 -20.01 -17.18
C GLY A 18 -5.57 -20.27 -17.97
N ALA A 19 -5.04 -19.31 -18.72
CA ALA A 19 -3.72 -19.45 -19.33
C ALA A 19 -2.61 -19.35 -18.26
N PRO A 20 -1.58 -20.23 -18.28
CA PRO A 20 -0.47 -20.13 -17.35
C PRO A 20 0.25 -18.80 -17.55
N ILE A 21 0.67 -18.17 -16.43
CA ILE A 21 1.43 -16.94 -16.51
C ILE A 21 2.86 -17.30 -16.83
N THR A 22 3.27 -16.86 -17.96
CA THR A 22 4.68 -16.64 -18.20
C THR A 22 4.92 -15.14 -17.99
N SER A 23 5.47 -14.74 -16.85
CA SER A 23 6.09 -13.44 -16.77
C SER A 23 7.27 -13.45 -17.71
N THR A 24 7.13 -12.78 -18.84
CA THR A 24 8.23 -12.67 -19.83
C THR A 24 9.33 -11.73 -19.35
N THR A 25 9.07 -10.96 -18.30
CA THR A 25 10.05 -10.05 -17.71
C THR A 25 10.56 -10.65 -16.40
N ARG A 26 11.88 -10.80 -16.30
CA ARG A 26 12.53 -11.29 -15.08
C ARG A 26 13.55 -10.26 -14.57
N ILE A 27 13.69 -10.18 -13.27
CA ILE A 27 14.81 -9.52 -12.60
C ILE A 27 15.62 -10.63 -11.94
N ALA A 28 16.80 -10.91 -12.47
CA ALA A 28 17.51 -12.16 -12.18
C ALA A 28 16.56 -13.36 -12.42
N ASN A 29 16.26 -14.18 -11.40
CA ASN A 29 15.32 -15.29 -11.52
C ASN A 29 13.89 -14.96 -11.05
N ALA A 30 13.65 -13.77 -10.51
CA ALA A 30 12.33 -13.34 -10.05
C ALA A 30 11.44 -12.94 -11.24
N GLY A 31 10.25 -13.52 -11.33
CA GLY A 31 9.21 -13.08 -12.27
C GLY A 31 8.68 -11.70 -11.89
N VAL A 32 8.51 -10.79 -12.85
CA VAL A 32 7.92 -9.47 -12.56
C VAL A 32 6.42 -9.52 -12.71
N LEU A 33 5.69 -9.29 -11.63
CA LEU A 33 4.25 -9.10 -11.68
C LEU A 33 3.96 -7.63 -11.99
N GLY A 34 3.50 -7.38 -13.21
CA GLY A 34 3.01 -6.06 -13.59
C GLY A 34 1.65 -5.79 -12.95
N ASN A 35 1.43 -4.55 -12.53
CA ASN A 35 0.08 -4.11 -12.20
C ASN A 35 -0.77 -4.16 -13.49
N GLN A 36 -1.78 -5.03 -13.54
CA GLN A 36 -2.61 -5.20 -14.74
C GLN A 36 -3.75 -4.17 -14.82
N ARG A 37 -3.98 -3.41 -13.76
CA ARG A 37 -4.87 -2.25 -13.82
C ARG A 37 -4.14 -1.09 -14.43
N GLN A 38 -4.80 -0.40 -15.35
CA GLN A 38 -4.32 0.92 -15.74
C GLN A 38 -4.42 1.83 -14.51
N PRO A 39 -3.38 2.62 -14.20
CA PRO A 39 -3.40 3.48 -13.02
C PRO A 39 -4.63 4.39 -12.94
N ASP A 40 -5.11 4.91 -14.06
CA ASP A 40 -6.29 5.78 -14.12
C ASP A 40 -7.62 5.05 -13.84
N GLU A 41 -7.62 3.71 -13.86
CA GLU A 41 -8.78 2.87 -13.50
C GLU A 41 -8.80 2.50 -12.01
N SER A 42 -7.80 2.89 -11.26
CA SER A 42 -7.67 2.54 -9.84
C SER A 42 -8.62 3.35 -8.95
N CYS A 43 -8.81 4.63 -9.27
CA CYS A 43 -9.76 5.49 -8.56
C CYS A 43 -11.19 5.28 -9.05
N ALA A 44 -12.17 5.52 -8.17
CA ALA A 44 -13.55 5.59 -8.61
C ALA A 44 -13.72 6.75 -9.62
N PRO A 45 -14.42 6.52 -10.74
CA PRO A 45 -14.53 7.52 -11.81
C PRO A 45 -15.33 8.75 -11.39
N GLU A 46 -16.26 8.58 -10.46
CA GLU A 46 -17.11 9.65 -9.95
C GLU A 46 -17.13 9.65 -8.42
N PRO A 47 -17.33 10.82 -7.79
CA PRO A 47 -17.48 10.91 -6.35
C PRO A 47 -18.63 10.05 -5.85
N ALA A 48 -18.39 9.25 -4.83
CA ALA A 48 -19.47 8.61 -4.09
C ALA A 48 -20.43 9.69 -3.55
N PRO A 49 -21.76 9.45 -3.54
CA PRO A 49 -22.73 10.44 -3.07
C PRO A 49 -22.50 10.78 -1.59
N ALA A 50 -22.57 12.06 -1.27
CA ALA A 50 -22.52 12.50 0.13
C ALA A 50 -23.87 12.24 0.80
N GLU A 51 -23.83 11.73 2.03
CA GLU A 51 -25.01 11.49 2.86
C GLU A 51 -25.30 12.76 3.67
N SER A 52 -26.49 13.30 3.55
CA SER A 52 -26.92 14.48 4.30
C SER A 52 -25.90 15.65 4.20
N PRO A 53 -25.59 16.15 2.99
CA PRO A 53 -24.49 17.12 2.80
C PRO A 53 -24.67 18.41 3.63
N ASP A 54 -25.90 18.79 3.95
CA ASP A 54 -26.20 20.01 4.72
C ASP A 54 -26.19 19.80 6.25
N ALA A 55 -26.17 18.55 6.70
CA ALA A 55 -26.18 18.26 8.14
C ALA A 55 -24.76 18.41 8.73
N PRO A 56 -24.64 19.02 9.93
CA PRO A 56 -23.38 19.03 10.65
C PRO A 56 -23.02 17.60 11.06
N ARG A 57 -21.74 17.25 10.92
CA ARG A 57 -21.22 15.96 11.37
C ARG A 57 -20.01 16.15 12.27
N ARG A 58 -19.87 15.25 13.22
CA ARG A 58 -18.76 15.23 14.15
C ARG A 58 -17.90 14.01 13.88
N VAL A 59 -16.62 14.22 13.60
CA VAL A 59 -15.65 13.18 13.29
C VAL A 59 -14.63 13.07 14.42
N ARG A 60 -14.48 11.87 14.95
CA ARG A 60 -13.47 11.58 15.96
C ARG A 60 -12.09 11.55 15.32
N ASN A 61 -11.14 12.24 15.93
CA ASN A 61 -9.74 12.16 15.54
C ASN A 61 -9.05 10.91 16.11
N ALA A 62 -8.14 10.33 15.36
CA ALA A 62 -7.28 9.26 15.86
C ALA A 62 -6.41 9.78 17.02
N GLY A 63 -5.99 8.88 17.90
CA GLY A 63 -5.28 9.25 19.14
C GLY A 63 -6.20 9.66 20.30
N GLY A 64 -7.50 9.76 20.09
CA GLY A 64 -8.49 10.12 21.11
C GLY A 64 -9.02 8.98 21.99
N GLY A 65 -8.42 7.81 22.05
CA GLY A 65 -8.91 6.75 22.90
C GLY A 65 -8.11 5.46 22.93
N LEU A 66 -7.86 5.02 24.12
CA LEU A 66 -7.54 3.67 24.59
C LEU A 66 -6.62 2.82 23.67
N GLY A 67 -5.33 3.07 23.86
CA GLY A 67 -4.25 2.45 23.15
C GLY A 67 -4.17 0.94 23.28
N THR A 68 -3.67 0.34 22.25
CA THR A 68 -2.86 -0.86 22.35
C THR A 68 -1.60 -0.51 23.17
N PRO A 69 -1.25 -1.28 24.20
CA PRO A 69 -0.05 -0.98 24.99
C PRO A 69 1.20 -1.08 24.09
N PRO A 70 2.18 -0.18 24.27
CA PRO A 70 3.41 -0.20 23.47
C PRO A 70 4.17 -1.49 23.73
N ALA A 71 4.64 -2.11 22.65
CA ALA A 71 5.63 -3.19 22.72
C ALA A 71 6.86 -2.68 23.49
N ARG A 72 7.24 -3.42 24.52
CA ARG A 72 8.40 -3.09 25.38
C ARG A 72 9.70 -3.31 24.58
N GLY A 73 10.47 -2.27 24.45
CA GLY A 73 11.89 -2.37 24.08
C GLY A 73 12.31 -1.54 22.88
N GLY A 74 12.64 -0.28 23.13
CA GLY A 74 13.31 0.63 22.19
C GLY A 74 13.06 2.07 22.62
N GLU A 75 14.13 2.80 22.96
CA GLU A 75 14.08 4.24 23.26
C GLU A 75 13.81 5.05 21.99
N HIS A 76 12.65 4.86 21.39
CA HIS A 76 12.06 5.87 20.51
C HIS A 76 10.81 6.35 21.25
N SER A 77 10.85 7.60 21.63
CA SER A 77 9.69 8.31 22.16
C SER A 77 8.52 8.11 21.19
N ASP A 78 7.51 7.35 21.61
CA ASP A 78 6.27 7.18 20.86
C ASP A 78 5.65 8.57 20.67
N PRO A 79 5.66 9.15 19.45
CA PRO A 79 5.16 10.51 19.23
C PRO A 79 3.66 10.64 19.47
N GLY A 80 2.93 9.53 19.61
CA GLY A 80 1.49 9.51 19.90
C GLY A 80 1.12 9.44 21.38
N LYS A 81 2.08 9.27 22.30
CA LYS A 81 1.81 9.20 23.73
C LYS A 81 1.42 10.58 24.30
N GLY A 82 0.14 10.82 24.40
CA GLY A 82 -0.43 12.04 25.00
C GLY A 82 -1.18 12.94 24.02
N PHE A 83 -1.15 12.66 22.72
CA PHE A 83 -1.96 13.45 21.79
C PHE A 83 -3.43 13.04 21.90
N VAL A 84 -4.27 14.02 22.28
CA VAL A 84 -5.74 13.89 22.28
C VAL A 84 -6.29 15.07 21.49
N ALA A 85 -6.63 14.87 20.24
CA ALA A 85 -7.34 15.87 19.47
C ALA A 85 -8.84 15.86 19.83
N PRO A 86 -9.48 17.02 19.94
CA PRO A 86 -10.93 17.08 20.05
C PRO A 86 -11.59 16.59 18.77
N ASP A 87 -12.83 16.11 18.86
CA ASP A 87 -13.63 15.80 17.67
C ASP A 87 -13.73 17.03 16.76
N THR A 88 -13.67 16.79 15.45
CA THR A 88 -13.78 17.86 14.46
C THR A 88 -15.22 17.99 13.98
N GLU A 89 -15.76 19.20 14.04
CA GLU A 89 -17.08 19.51 13.46
C GLU A 89 -16.93 19.94 12.00
N LEU A 90 -17.69 19.31 11.14
CA LEU A 90 -17.68 19.53 9.69
C LEU A 90 -19.09 19.84 9.19
N ARG A 91 -19.16 20.67 8.16
CA ARG A 91 -20.40 21.02 7.45
C ARG A 91 -20.15 21.00 5.95
N GLY A 92 -21.20 20.76 5.20
CA GLY A 92 -21.11 20.75 3.74
C GLY A 92 -20.37 19.52 3.18
N ASP A 93 -20.17 19.51 1.89
CA ASP A 93 -19.40 18.51 1.15
C ASP A 93 -18.04 19.13 0.77
N PRO A 94 -16.93 18.73 1.37
CA PRO A 94 -15.62 19.34 1.12
C PRO A 94 -15.22 19.28 -0.36
N GLN A 95 -14.80 20.41 -0.91
CA GLN A 95 -14.40 20.55 -2.31
C GLN A 95 -12.90 20.81 -2.48
N ARG A 96 -12.20 21.21 -1.42
CA ARG A 96 -10.78 21.59 -1.43
C ARG A 96 -10.04 20.90 -0.30
N ILE A 97 -9.54 19.71 -0.59
CA ILE A 97 -8.98 18.80 0.42
C ILE A 97 -7.45 18.83 0.35
N VAL A 98 -6.81 18.99 1.50
CA VAL A 98 -5.37 18.77 1.67
C VAL A 98 -5.18 17.43 2.35
N ALA A 99 -4.35 16.54 1.77
CA ALA A 99 -4.03 15.23 2.32
C ALA A 99 -2.53 15.13 2.66
N LEU A 100 -2.21 14.76 3.89
CA LEU A 100 -0.83 14.75 4.39
C LEU A 100 -0.20 13.36 4.42
N SER A 101 -0.90 12.32 3.91
CA SER A 101 -0.37 10.95 3.87
C SER A 101 -0.93 10.14 2.70
N THR A 102 -0.22 9.08 2.32
CA THR A 102 -0.56 8.23 1.17
C THR A 102 -1.86 7.46 1.37
N ASP A 103 -2.14 6.98 2.59
CA ASP A 103 -3.37 6.28 2.95
C ASP A 103 -4.63 7.15 2.79
N GLN A 104 -4.49 8.46 3.04
CA GLN A 104 -5.56 9.43 2.81
C GLN A 104 -5.80 9.65 1.31
N LEU A 105 -4.73 9.72 0.50
CA LEU A 105 -4.86 9.81 -0.96
C LEU A 105 -5.52 8.55 -1.54
N ASP A 106 -5.16 7.36 -1.05
CA ASP A 106 -5.77 6.09 -1.43
C ASP A 106 -7.28 6.08 -1.11
N ALA A 107 -7.65 6.51 0.12
CA ALA A 107 -9.04 6.60 0.53
C ALA A 107 -9.85 7.61 -0.31
N LEU A 108 -9.28 8.78 -0.62
CA LEU A 108 -9.92 9.78 -1.48
C LEU A 108 -10.10 9.26 -2.91
N CYS A 109 -9.11 8.55 -3.44
CA CYS A 109 -9.17 7.88 -4.73
C CYS A 109 -10.29 6.81 -4.77
N ALA A 110 -10.37 5.97 -3.74
CA ALA A 110 -11.40 4.96 -3.64
C ALA A 110 -12.83 5.54 -3.56
N LEU A 111 -12.97 6.73 -2.97
CA LEU A 111 -14.24 7.46 -2.85
C LEU A 111 -14.55 8.35 -4.07
N GLY A 112 -13.69 8.40 -5.09
CA GLY A 112 -13.86 9.24 -6.26
C GLY A 112 -13.59 10.74 -6.01
N LEU A 113 -12.85 11.06 -4.95
CA LEU A 113 -12.60 12.44 -4.51
C LEU A 113 -11.20 12.97 -4.89
N GLN A 114 -10.44 12.22 -5.70
CA GLN A 114 -9.08 12.58 -6.12
C GLN A 114 -9.02 13.96 -6.80
N GLY A 115 -10.04 14.36 -7.54
CA GLY A 115 -10.12 15.67 -8.18
C GLY A 115 -10.33 16.85 -7.22
N ARG A 116 -10.58 16.58 -5.92
CA ARG A 116 -10.74 17.61 -4.88
C ARG A 116 -9.46 17.85 -4.08
N VAL A 117 -8.40 17.09 -4.34
CA VAL A 117 -7.11 17.26 -3.67
C VAL A 117 -6.42 18.50 -4.23
N VAL A 118 -6.26 19.51 -3.39
CA VAL A 118 -5.62 20.79 -3.75
C VAL A 118 -4.16 20.88 -3.30
N GLY A 119 -3.64 19.86 -2.64
CA GLY A 119 -2.24 19.74 -2.26
C GLY A 119 -1.97 18.58 -1.31
N THR A 120 -0.70 18.18 -1.24
CA THR A 120 -0.25 17.04 -0.44
C THR A 120 1.18 17.24 0.06
N THR A 121 1.58 16.49 1.11
CA THR A 121 2.96 16.46 1.61
C THR A 121 3.71 15.19 1.23
N VAL A 122 3.06 14.29 0.49
CA VAL A 122 3.66 13.02 0.05
C VAL A 122 3.70 12.95 -1.47
N PRO A 123 4.67 12.23 -2.05
CA PRO A 123 4.63 11.91 -3.47
C PRO A 123 3.33 11.20 -3.81
N GLN A 124 2.74 11.53 -4.94
CA GLN A 124 1.55 10.83 -5.42
C GLN A 124 1.96 9.43 -5.91
N PRO A 125 1.36 8.37 -5.36
CA PRO A 125 1.67 7.02 -5.79
C PRO A 125 1.19 6.79 -7.23
N SER A 126 2.03 6.18 -8.04
CA SER A 126 1.72 5.92 -9.45
C SER A 126 0.47 5.06 -9.65
N TYR A 127 0.17 4.17 -8.70
CA TYR A 127 -0.99 3.29 -8.77
C TYR A 127 -2.35 4.00 -8.57
N LEU A 128 -2.36 5.27 -8.15
CA LEU A 128 -3.58 6.09 -7.99
C LEU A 128 -3.94 6.91 -9.24
N GLY A 129 -3.21 6.72 -10.34
CA GLY A 129 -3.48 7.37 -11.61
C GLY A 129 -2.90 8.78 -11.73
N THR A 130 -3.25 9.46 -12.82
CA THR A 130 -2.64 10.73 -13.20
C THR A 130 -3.32 11.96 -12.58
N VAL A 131 -4.57 11.84 -12.13
CA VAL A 131 -5.36 12.97 -11.61
C VAL A 131 -4.70 13.67 -10.42
N LEU A 132 -3.94 12.93 -9.61
CA LEU A 132 -3.22 13.47 -8.46
C LEU A 132 -1.87 14.09 -8.82
N HIS A 133 -1.34 13.86 -10.03
CA HIS A 133 0.01 14.32 -10.42
C HIS A 133 0.17 15.82 -10.37
N ASP A 134 -0.90 16.57 -10.62
CA ASP A 134 -0.88 18.03 -10.64
C ASP A 134 -1.12 18.66 -9.25
N ALA A 135 -1.35 17.85 -8.23
CA ALA A 135 -1.54 18.37 -6.87
C ALA A 135 -0.21 18.91 -6.33
N PRO A 136 -0.12 20.19 -5.93
CA PRO A 136 1.11 20.78 -5.46
C PRO A 136 1.61 20.15 -4.16
N GLY A 137 2.94 20.07 -4.02
CA GLY A 137 3.59 19.62 -2.79
C GLY A 137 3.62 20.71 -1.72
N PHE A 138 3.16 20.41 -0.51
CA PHE A 138 3.10 21.32 0.63
C PHE A 138 4.11 20.95 1.72
N GLY A 139 5.36 20.83 1.35
CA GLY A 139 6.44 20.46 2.25
C GLY A 139 6.62 18.94 2.37
N ARG A 140 7.09 18.49 3.54
CA ARG A 140 7.34 17.08 3.83
C ARG A 140 6.24 16.52 4.73
N ALA A 141 6.08 15.21 4.72
CA ALA A 141 5.07 14.52 5.52
C ALA A 141 5.24 14.73 7.05
N ASP A 142 6.46 14.96 7.51
CA ASP A 142 6.81 15.25 8.91
C ASP A 142 6.94 16.76 9.22
N ALA A 143 6.95 17.60 8.17
CA ALA A 143 7.09 19.06 8.27
C ALA A 143 6.26 19.75 7.17
N PRO A 144 4.93 19.82 7.30
CA PRO A 144 4.04 20.45 6.33
C PRO A 144 4.27 21.97 6.27
N ASP A 145 4.22 22.53 5.06
CA ASP A 145 4.28 23.98 4.85
C ASP A 145 2.90 24.61 5.12
N LEU A 146 2.71 25.12 6.35
CA LEU A 146 1.46 25.76 6.78
C LEU A 146 1.11 27.00 5.96
N GLY A 147 2.11 27.70 5.40
CA GLY A 147 1.89 28.87 4.54
C GLY A 147 1.29 28.47 3.20
N ALA A 148 1.86 27.44 2.56
CA ALA A 148 1.34 26.88 1.32
C ALA A 148 -0.07 26.30 1.52
N ILE A 149 -0.30 25.55 2.61
CA ILE A 149 -1.62 25.00 2.96
C ILE A 149 -2.65 26.10 3.11
N ARG A 150 -2.34 27.18 3.86
CA ARG A 150 -3.24 28.32 4.04
C ARG A 150 -3.55 29.02 2.71
N SER A 151 -2.55 29.16 1.85
CA SER A 151 -2.70 29.80 0.52
C SER A 151 -3.60 28.98 -0.41
N ALA A 152 -3.65 27.67 -0.24
CA ALA A 152 -4.54 26.79 -0.99
C ALA A 152 -6.01 26.91 -0.55
N THR A 153 -6.33 27.62 0.51
CA THR A 153 -7.70 27.80 1.04
C THR A 153 -8.51 26.49 1.11
N PRO A 154 -8.01 25.46 1.82
CA PRO A 154 -8.74 24.21 1.94
C PRO A 154 -10.00 24.37 2.79
N ASP A 155 -10.98 23.51 2.56
CA ASP A 155 -12.17 23.36 3.41
C ASP A 155 -12.14 22.07 4.25
N LEU A 156 -11.14 21.21 4.01
CA LEU A 156 -10.80 20.05 4.82
C LEU A 156 -9.30 19.77 4.76
N ILE A 157 -8.70 19.52 5.92
CA ILE A 157 -7.33 19.01 6.03
C ILE A 157 -7.38 17.62 6.65
N LEU A 158 -6.76 16.65 6.00
CA LEU A 158 -6.53 15.30 6.52
C LEU A 158 -5.09 15.21 7.00
N GLY A 159 -4.88 15.02 8.29
CA GLY A 159 -3.58 14.88 8.91
C GLY A 159 -3.35 13.47 9.46
N SER A 160 -2.17 13.22 10.03
CA SER A 160 -1.82 11.90 10.57
C SER A 160 -1.19 12.03 11.94
N VAL A 161 -1.75 11.33 12.93
CA VAL A 161 -1.19 11.25 14.29
C VAL A 161 0.23 10.66 14.27
N ALA A 162 0.46 9.68 13.42
CA ALA A 162 1.74 9.00 13.34
C ALA A 162 2.87 9.87 12.75
N ARG A 163 2.52 10.91 11.97
CA ARG A 163 3.51 11.74 11.25
C ARG A 163 3.66 13.13 11.81
N THR A 164 2.54 13.77 12.16
CA THR A 164 2.51 15.19 12.54
C THR A 164 1.61 15.46 13.75
N PRO A 165 1.77 14.72 14.88
CA PRO A 165 0.87 14.87 16.04
C PRO A 165 0.82 16.30 16.55
N ASP A 166 1.94 17.01 16.55
CA ASP A 166 2.06 18.38 17.08
C ASP A 166 1.48 19.46 16.15
N SER A 167 1.15 19.10 14.88
CA SER A 167 0.65 20.06 13.88
C SER A 167 -0.86 20.26 13.93
N PHE A 168 -1.61 19.47 14.71
CA PHE A 168 -3.08 19.52 14.72
C PHE A 168 -3.65 20.91 14.97
N THR A 169 -3.16 21.58 16.02
CA THR A 169 -3.65 22.92 16.39
C THR A 169 -3.41 23.91 15.26
N ALA A 170 -2.20 23.97 14.72
CA ALA A 170 -1.84 24.90 13.66
C ALA A 170 -2.60 24.62 12.34
N LEU A 171 -2.87 23.36 12.02
CA LEU A 171 -3.69 22.98 10.87
C LEU A 171 -5.16 23.36 11.09
N SER A 172 -5.69 23.13 12.30
CA SER A 172 -7.07 23.46 12.66
C SER A 172 -7.37 24.98 12.67
N GLU A 173 -6.34 25.82 12.80
CA GLU A 173 -6.45 27.28 12.62
C GLU A 173 -6.59 27.67 11.13
N ILE A 174 -6.29 26.76 10.20
CA ILE A 174 -6.42 27.03 8.77
C ILE A 174 -7.78 26.56 8.24
N ALA A 175 -8.16 25.32 8.57
CA ALA A 175 -9.42 24.70 8.14
C ALA A 175 -9.80 23.55 9.09
N PRO A 176 -11.04 23.06 9.06
CA PRO A 176 -11.43 21.85 9.76
C PRO A 176 -10.46 20.73 9.46
N THR A 177 -9.86 20.12 10.50
CA THR A 177 -8.79 19.15 10.39
C THR A 177 -9.20 17.83 11.03
N VAL A 178 -9.06 16.73 10.29
CA VAL A 178 -9.29 15.38 10.78
C VAL A 178 -7.97 14.60 10.74
N PHE A 179 -7.56 14.10 11.90
CA PHE A 179 -6.38 13.25 12.02
C PHE A 179 -6.78 11.78 11.94
N THR A 180 -6.18 11.08 10.98
CA THR A 180 -6.27 9.63 10.85
C THR A 180 -5.18 8.94 11.67
N GLY A 181 -5.35 7.64 11.95
CA GLY A 181 -4.32 6.78 12.53
C GLY A 181 -3.16 6.60 11.55
N GLY A 182 -2.52 5.48 11.64
CA GLY A 182 -1.51 5.03 10.70
C GLY A 182 -1.64 3.52 10.49
N ALA A 183 -0.81 2.95 9.63
CA ALA A 183 -0.75 1.50 9.51
C ALA A 183 -0.57 0.84 10.90
N PRO A 184 -1.14 -0.35 11.15
CA PRO A 184 -1.70 -1.26 10.15
C PRO A 184 -3.19 -1.05 9.80
N ASP A 185 -3.90 -0.17 10.53
CA ASP A 185 -5.36 -0.05 10.48
C ASP A 185 -5.85 0.87 9.34
N TRP A 186 -5.48 0.56 8.11
CA TRP A 186 -5.89 1.32 6.92
C TRP A 186 -7.41 1.39 6.73
N GLN A 187 -8.16 0.39 7.23
CA GLN A 187 -9.62 0.41 7.20
C GLN A 187 -10.18 1.57 8.02
N ASP A 188 -9.57 1.87 9.17
CA ASP A 188 -9.99 2.99 10.00
C ASP A 188 -9.65 4.33 9.36
N THR A 189 -8.54 4.43 8.61
CA THR A 189 -8.25 5.61 7.80
C THR A 189 -9.34 5.82 6.73
N LEU A 190 -9.74 4.77 6.01
CA LEU A 190 -10.82 4.88 5.02
C LEU A 190 -12.13 5.34 5.67
N ARG A 191 -12.52 4.77 6.82
CA ARG A 191 -13.72 5.19 7.56
C ARG A 191 -13.64 6.65 8.03
N ALA A 192 -12.49 7.08 8.54
CA ALA A 192 -12.28 8.45 9.01
C ALA A 192 -12.36 9.46 7.86
N VAL A 193 -11.74 9.17 6.71
CA VAL A 193 -11.83 10.01 5.50
C VAL A 193 -13.24 10.05 4.96
N ALA A 194 -13.95 8.93 4.93
CA ALA A 194 -15.33 8.86 4.50
C ALA A 194 -16.28 9.63 5.44
N ALA A 195 -16.09 9.49 6.75
CA ALA A 195 -16.83 10.30 7.74
C ALA A 195 -16.55 11.79 7.56
N ALA A 196 -15.27 12.18 7.37
CA ALA A 196 -14.89 13.56 7.13
C ALA A 196 -15.50 14.15 5.87
N THR A 197 -15.67 13.34 4.84
CA THR A 197 -16.25 13.75 3.55
C THR A 197 -17.77 13.46 3.45
N GLY A 198 -18.40 12.92 4.51
CA GLY A 198 -19.84 12.63 4.56
C GLY A 198 -20.27 11.43 3.73
N ARG A 199 -19.43 10.39 3.65
CA ARG A 199 -19.64 9.18 2.82
C ARG A 199 -19.45 7.86 3.58
N PRO A 200 -19.91 7.72 4.83
CA PRO A 200 -19.63 6.53 5.64
C PRO A 200 -20.13 5.24 5.00
N ASN A 201 -21.34 5.22 4.41
CA ASN A 201 -21.85 4.01 3.74
C ASN A 201 -21.01 3.60 2.52
N ALA A 202 -20.38 4.55 1.84
CA ALA A 202 -19.47 4.23 0.73
C ALA A 202 -18.20 3.52 1.23
N ALA A 203 -17.65 3.92 2.39
CA ALA A 203 -16.52 3.23 3.00
C ALA A 203 -16.91 1.80 3.41
N ASP A 204 -18.06 1.61 4.04
CA ASP A 204 -18.53 0.28 4.43
C ASP A 204 -18.71 -0.62 3.21
N ALA A 205 -19.34 -0.12 2.14
CA ALA A 205 -19.46 -0.87 0.88
C ALA A 205 -18.12 -1.22 0.23
N LEU A 206 -17.13 -0.32 0.31
CA LEU A 206 -15.76 -0.58 -0.19
C LEU A 206 -15.06 -1.67 0.63
N LEU A 207 -15.22 -1.66 1.95
CA LEU A 207 -14.64 -2.67 2.84
C LEU A 207 -15.31 -4.04 2.66
N GLU A 208 -16.64 -4.09 2.62
CA GLU A 208 -17.39 -5.33 2.32
C GLU A 208 -17.01 -5.90 0.94
N GLY A 209 -16.85 -5.01 -0.06
CA GLY A 209 -16.36 -5.39 -1.37
C GLY A 209 -14.97 -5.99 -1.33
N PHE A 210 -14.04 -5.36 -0.61
CA PHE A 210 -12.69 -5.88 -0.43
C PHE A 210 -12.67 -7.24 0.26
N GLU A 211 -13.42 -7.41 1.35
CA GLU A 211 -13.50 -8.68 2.08
C GLU A 211 -14.08 -9.82 1.24
N ARG A 212 -15.09 -9.51 0.42
CA ARG A 212 -15.65 -10.48 -0.53
C ARG A 212 -14.62 -10.88 -1.59
N ASP A 213 -13.99 -9.91 -2.24
CA ASP A 213 -13.00 -10.12 -3.29
C ASP A 213 -11.79 -10.91 -2.77
N ALA A 214 -11.35 -10.61 -1.54
CA ALA A 214 -10.28 -11.32 -0.85
C ALA A 214 -10.62 -12.78 -0.60
N ARG A 215 -11.82 -13.05 -0.07
CA ARG A 215 -12.30 -14.41 0.19
C ARG A 215 -12.41 -15.22 -1.11
N GLU A 216 -13.03 -14.65 -2.14
CA GLU A 216 -13.14 -15.29 -3.44
C GLU A 216 -11.75 -15.56 -4.08
N ALA A 217 -10.79 -14.64 -3.90
CA ALA A 217 -9.42 -14.88 -4.34
C ALA A 217 -8.79 -16.05 -3.59
N GLY A 218 -8.98 -16.11 -2.27
CA GLY A 218 -8.49 -17.19 -1.44
C GLY A 218 -9.04 -18.56 -1.82
N GLU A 219 -10.35 -18.65 -2.03
CA GLU A 219 -11.03 -19.88 -2.48
C GLU A 219 -10.53 -20.35 -3.86
N ARG A 220 -10.39 -19.42 -4.81
CA ARG A 220 -9.90 -19.75 -6.16
C ARG A 220 -8.47 -20.23 -6.20
N THR A 221 -7.64 -19.78 -5.28
CA THR A 221 -6.21 -20.06 -5.27
C THR A 221 -5.82 -21.11 -4.22
N ASP A 222 -6.77 -21.63 -3.47
CA ASP A 222 -6.52 -22.55 -2.35
C ASP A 222 -5.50 -21.98 -1.34
N ALA A 223 -5.70 -20.69 -1.05
CA ALA A 223 -4.71 -19.82 -0.41
C ALA A 223 -4.24 -20.31 0.97
N THR A 224 -5.10 -21.01 1.71
CA THR A 224 -4.81 -21.54 3.06
C THR A 224 -3.70 -22.59 3.09
N HIS A 225 -3.34 -23.16 1.94
CA HIS A 225 -2.24 -24.12 1.80
C HIS A 225 -0.88 -23.47 1.54
N PHE A 226 -0.82 -22.13 1.42
CA PHE A 226 0.40 -21.42 1.08
C PHE A 226 0.87 -20.46 2.16
N GLN A 227 2.19 -20.39 2.31
CA GLN A 227 2.88 -19.41 3.14
C GLN A 227 3.67 -18.46 2.27
N ALA A 228 3.24 -17.18 2.26
CA ALA A 228 3.90 -16.15 1.48
C ALA A 228 4.90 -15.36 2.31
N SER A 229 6.13 -15.30 1.82
CA SER A 229 7.17 -14.41 2.31
C SER A 229 7.02 -13.03 1.66
N VAL A 230 7.23 -11.97 2.43
CA VAL A 230 7.27 -10.59 1.93
C VAL A 230 8.62 -9.96 2.24
N VAL A 231 9.30 -9.51 1.20
CA VAL A 231 10.68 -9.01 1.27
C VAL A 231 10.75 -7.65 0.57
N GLN A 232 11.51 -6.72 1.12
CA GLN A 232 11.86 -5.47 0.47
C GLN A 232 13.38 -5.30 0.44
N PHE A 233 13.94 -5.06 -0.73
CA PHE A 233 15.33 -4.65 -0.84
C PHE A 233 15.46 -3.14 -0.67
N THR A 234 16.38 -2.74 0.18
CA THR A 234 16.93 -1.40 0.27
C THR A 234 18.35 -1.39 -0.34
N GLU A 235 19.04 -0.26 -0.29
CA GLU A 235 20.37 -0.17 -0.88
C GLU A 235 21.41 -1.07 -0.19
N ASP A 236 21.29 -1.29 1.13
CA ASP A 236 22.29 -1.97 1.92
C ASP A 236 21.72 -3.18 2.70
N ALA A 237 20.43 -3.42 2.62
CA ALA A 237 19.78 -4.48 3.37
C ALA A 237 18.58 -5.09 2.63
N MET A 238 18.21 -6.27 3.09
CA MET A 238 16.95 -6.93 2.80
C MET A 238 16.08 -6.88 4.05
N ARG A 239 14.89 -6.31 3.95
CA ARG A 239 13.86 -6.31 4.98
C ARG A 239 12.93 -7.49 4.79
N VAL A 240 12.82 -8.30 5.82
CA VAL A 240 11.89 -9.43 5.85
C VAL A 240 10.73 -9.05 6.77
N TYR A 241 9.55 -8.91 6.22
CA TYR A 241 8.39 -8.35 6.92
C TYR A 241 7.70 -9.39 7.82
N GLY A 242 7.26 -8.95 8.99
CA GLY A 242 6.50 -9.73 9.97
C GLY A 242 5.02 -9.89 9.64
N ALA A 243 4.22 -10.22 10.65
CA ALA A 243 2.79 -10.51 10.52
C ALA A 243 1.88 -9.30 10.88
N ASP A 244 2.44 -8.18 11.37
CA ASP A 244 1.69 -7.00 11.76
C ASP A 244 2.10 -5.78 10.93
N ASN A 245 1.63 -5.75 9.69
CA ASN A 245 1.86 -4.66 8.73
C ASN A 245 0.83 -4.70 7.60
N PHE A 246 0.85 -3.70 6.73
CA PHE A 246 -0.12 -3.54 5.66
C PHE A 246 -0.18 -4.76 4.71
N PRO A 247 0.91 -5.25 4.07
CA PRO A 247 0.80 -6.43 3.21
C PRO A 247 0.34 -7.68 3.96
N ALA A 248 0.73 -7.85 5.23
CA ALA A 248 0.25 -8.98 6.03
C ALA A 248 -1.27 -8.92 6.27
N SER A 249 -1.86 -7.73 6.40
CA SER A 249 -3.31 -7.57 6.53
C SER A 249 -4.06 -8.05 5.28
N ALA A 250 -3.55 -7.71 4.08
CA ALA A 250 -4.12 -8.15 2.82
C ALA A 250 -3.94 -9.67 2.60
N LEU A 251 -2.77 -10.23 2.91
CA LEU A 251 -2.52 -11.68 2.86
C LEU A 251 -3.48 -12.44 3.76
N ARG A 252 -3.67 -11.96 5.00
CA ARG A 252 -4.59 -12.56 5.97
C ARG A 252 -6.04 -12.54 5.48
N ALA A 253 -6.48 -11.45 4.84
CA ALA A 253 -7.83 -11.35 4.28
C ALA A 253 -8.10 -12.40 3.19
N VAL A 254 -7.07 -12.79 2.43
CA VAL A 254 -7.12 -13.86 1.41
C VAL A 254 -7.00 -15.26 2.03
N GLY A 255 -6.48 -15.36 3.26
CA GLY A 255 -6.22 -16.65 3.94
C GLY A 255 -4.81 -17.19 3.72
N VAL A 256 -3.90 -16.40 3.16
CA VAL A 256 -2.48 -16.78 3.00
C VAL A 256 -1.75 -16.58 4.33
N ASP A 257 -1.06 -17.61 4.81
CA ASP A 257 -0.28 -17.55 6.05
C ASP A 257 1.13 -16.98 5.80
N ARG A 258 1.82 -16.71 6.90
CA ARG A 258 3.23 -16.28 6.89
C ARG A 258 4.15 -17.46 7.26
N PRO A 259 5.34 -17.58 6.65
CA PRO A 259 6.35 -18.52 7.09
C PRO A 259 6.67 -18.33 8.58
N ALA A 260 7.05 -19.40 9.27
CA ALA A 260 7.29 -19.37 10.72
C ALA A 260 8.26 -18.26 11.15
N ALA A 261 9.30 -18.00 10.35
CA ALA A 261 10.29 -16.94 10.59
C ALA A 261 9.71 -15.51 10.46
N GLN A 262 8.48 -15.36 9.94
CA GLN A 262 7.83 -14.08 9.65
C GLN A 262 6.52 -13.89 10.44
N ARG A 263 6.29 -14.67 11.48
CA ARG A 263 5.08 -14.54 12.35
C ARG A 263 5.26 -13.58 13.51
N PHE A 264 6.40 -12.88 13.59
CA PHE A 264 6.62 -11.87 14.63
C PHE A 264 5.73 -10.63 14.40
N THR A 265 5.32 -10.01 15.51
CA THR A 265 4.40 -8.85 15.54
C THR A 265 4.93 -7.67 16.35
N ASP A 266 6.09 -7.84 16.99
CA ASP A 266 6.74 -6.85 17.86
C ASP A 266 7.44 -5.73 17.07
N LYS A 267 7.62 -5.93 15.77
CA LYS A 267 8.24 -5.01 14.82
C LYS A 267 7.73 -5.25 13.41
N PRO A 268 7.80 -4.25 12.50
CA PRO A 268 7.28 -4.42 11.14
C PRO A 268 8.14 -5.36 10.29
N TYR A 269 9.46 -5.37 10.50
CA TYR A 269 10.41 -6.21 9.75
C TYR A 269 11.68 -6.48 10.55
N ILE A 270 12.46 -7.47 10.10
CA ILE A 270 13.87 -7.65 10.45
C ILE A 270 14.74 -7.25 9.25
N GLU A 271 15.94 -6.73 9.51
CA GLU A 271 16.89 -6.40 8.46
C GLU A 271 18.01 -7.42 8.40
N VAL A 272 18.33 -7.87 7.18
CA VAL A 272 19.48 -8.71 6.86
C VAL A 272 20.40 -7.89 5.97
N SER A 273 21.64 -7.65 6.41
CA SER A 273 22.61 -6.90 5.61
C SER A 273 22.93 -7.64 4.31
N THR A 274 22.97 -6.89 3.22
CA THR A 274 23.32 -7.39 1.88
C THR A 274 24.66 -6.82 1.38
N ALA A 275 25.34 -6.04 2.20
CA ALA A 275 26.60 -5.38 1.83
C ALA A 275 27.77 -6.37 1.63
N GLU A 276 27.78 -7.46 2.40
CA GLU A 276 28.82 -8.48 2.34
C GLU A 276 28.16 -9.87 2.31
N LEU A 277 27.80 -10.33 1.11
CA LEU A 277 27.24 -11.67 0.92
C LEU A 277 28.36 -12.69 0.74
N SER A 278 28.30 -13.76 1.53
CA SER A 278 29.12 -14.97 1.37
C SER A 278 28.21 -16.16 1.00
N GLU A 279 28.82 -17.29 0.66
CA GLU A 279 28.09 -18.54 0.45
C GLU A 279 27.40 -19.05 1.74
N ASP A 280 27.91 -18.64 2.88
CA ASP A 280 27.41 -19.01 4.21
C ASP A 280 26.38 -18.02 4.78
N THR A 281 26.05 -16.94 4.03
CA THR A 281 25.05 -15.98 4.47
C THR A 281 23.70 -16.68 4.58
N ASP A 282 23.08 -16.61 5.77
CA ASP A 282 21.76 -17.20 6.01
C ASP A 282 20.65 -16.23 5.59
N LEU A 283 19.96 -16.58 4.50
CA LEU A 283 18.79 -15.87 4.00
C LEU A 283 17.47 -16.63 4.26
N SER A 284 17.49 -17.69 5.06
CA SER A 284 16.34 -18.57 5.30
C SER A 284 15.12 -17.85 5.88
N ALA A 285 15.33 -16.74 6.58
CA ALA A 285 14.23 -15.90 7.07
C ALA A 285 13.36 -15.33 5.94
N ALA A 286 13.88 -15.23 4.71
CA ALA A 286 13.16 -14.78 3.53
C ALA A 286 12.43 -15.92 2.78
N ASP A 287 12.62 -17.17 3.18
CA ASP A 287 12.01 -18.32 2.48
C ASP A 287 10.52 -18.49 2.80
N GLY A 288 9.82 -19.19 1.93
CA GLY A 288 8.41 -19.54 2.03
C GLY A 288 8.00 -20.40 0.84
N ASP A 289 6.72 -20.75 0.74
CA ASP A 289 6.22 -21.43 -0.47
C ASP A 289 6.26 -20.50 -1.68
N ILE A 290 6.15 -19.20 -1.43
CA ILE A 290 6.23 -18.14 -2.44
C ILE A 290 6.87 -16.90 -1.81
N VAL A 291 7.67 -16.16 -2.58
CA VAL A 291 8.30 -14.90 -2.15
C VAL A 291 7.82 -13.75 -3.01
N TYR A 292 7.19 -12.76 -2.40
CA TYR A 292 6.90 -11.47 -3.01
C TYR A 292 7.97 -10.47 -2.57
N LEU A 293 8.75 -9.97 -3.52
CA LEU A 293 9.81 -9.01 -3.24
C LEU A 293 9.57 -7.66 -3.93
N SER A 294 10.02 -6.59 -3.30
CA SER A 294 9.97 -5.25 -3.86
C SER A 294 11.31 -4.53 -3.68
N PHE A 295 11.47 -3.40 -4.35
CA PHE A 295 12.66 -2.58 -4.29
C PHE A 295 12.27 -1.18 -3.82
N ALA A 296 12.93 -0.68 -2.77
CA ALA A 296 12.63 0.64 -2.20
C ALA A 296 13.00 1.78 -3.16
N THR A 297 14.08 1.61 -3.91
CA THR A 297 14.61 2.58 -4.86
C THR A 297 15.12 1.87 -6.13
N PRO A 298 15.37 2.59 -7.25
CA PRO A 298 16.05 2.04 -8.41
C PRO A 298 17.44 1.48 -8.06
N GLU A 299 18.20 2.15 -7.20
CA GLU A 299 19.52 1.71 -6.73
C GLU A 299 19.43 0.41 -5.94
N ALA A 300 18.40 0.27 -5.09
CA ALA A 300 18.13 -0.99 -4.38
C ALA A 300 17.86 -2.14 -5.35
N LYS A 301 17.15 -1.89 -6.46
CA LYS A 301 16.91 -2.89 -7.50
C LYS A 301 18.20 -3.35 -8.16
N ASP A 302 19.09 -2.42 -8.49
CA ASP A 302 20.38 -2.74 -9.13
C ASP A 302 21.25 -3.60 -8.21
N LYS A 303 21.36 -3.22 -6.93
CA LYS A 303 22.11 -3.97 -5.91
C LYS A 303 21.48 -5.33 -5.58
N ALA A 304 20.15 -5.42 -5.53
CA ALA A 304 19.44 -6.67 -5.28
C ALA A 304 19.74 -7.76 -6.31
N THR A 305 20.08 -7.39 -7.54
CA THR A 305 20.44 -8.35 -8.59
C THR A 305 21.60 -9.26 -8.17
N ALA A 306 22.58 -8.74 -7.45
CA ALA A 306 23.68 -9.54 -6.93
C ALA A 306 23.20 -10.55 -5.87
N VAL A 307 22.29 -10.13 -4.97
CA VAL A 307 21.69 -11.00 -3.95
C VAL A 307 20.90 -12.12 -4.59
N LEU A 308 20.02 -11.79 -5.54
CA LEU A 308 19.16 -12.74 -6.25
C LEU A 308 19.96 -13.77 -7.07
N ASN A 309 21.17 -13.44 -7.48
CA ASN A 309 22.08 -14.34 -8.17
C ASN A 309 23.04 -15.10 -7.24
N SER A 310 23.04 -14.80 -5.93
CA SER A 310 23.96 -15.41 -4.97
C SER A 310 23.65 -16.88 -4.70
N ALA A 311 24.67 -17.63 -4.26
CA ALA A 311 24.50 -19.01 -3.84
C ALA A 311 23.57 -19.13 -2.62
N ALA A 312 23.60 -18.14 -1.72
CA ALA A 312 22.71 -18.07 -0.55
C ALA A 312 21.23 -17.99 -0.96
N TRP A 313 20.89 -17.10 -1.91
CA TRP A 313 19.52 -16.95 -2.42
C TRP A 313 19.02 -18.20 -3.15
N ARG A 314 19.89 -18.84 -3.93
CA ARG A 314 19.55 -20.07 -4.66
C ARG A 314 19.24 -21.28 -3.77
N LYS A 315 19.60 -21.22 -2.47
CA LYS A 315 19.25 -22.27 -1.50
C LYS A 315 17.78 -22.15 -1.05
N LEU A 316 17.12 -21.00 -1.22
CA LEU A 316 15.72 -20.81 -0.83
C LEU A 316 14.82 -21.75 -1.65
N SER A 317 13.82 -22.35 -0.99
CA SER A 317 12.88 -23.27 -1.64
C SER A 317 12.07 -22.55 -2.70
N ALA A 318 11.52 -21.37 -2.40
CA ALA A 318 10.79 -20.59 -3.38
C ALA A 318 11.59 -20.24 -4.64
N ASN A 319 12.90 -20.00 -4.49
CA ASN A 319 13.74 -19.74 -5.67
C ASN A 319 13.97 -21.00 -6.52
N ARG A 320 14.12 -22.17 -5.90
CA ARG A 320 14.28 -23.44 -6.63
C ARG A 320 13.02 -23.85 -7.37
N ASP A 321 11.86 -23.44 -6.83
CA ASP A 321 10.54 -23.77 -7.36
C ASP A 321 10.02 -22.69 -8.33
N ASP A 322 10.85 -21.72 -8.74
CA ASP A 322 10.49 -20.57 -9.60
C ASP A 322 9.30 -19.74 -9.06
N ARG A 323 9.18 -19.65 -7.73
CA ARG A 323 8.07 -18.98 -7.02
C ARG A 323 8.50 -17.68 -6.34
N VAL A 324 9.40 -16.94 -6.97
CA VAL A 324 9.84 -15.62 -6.55
C VAL A 324 9.30 -14.57 -7.50
N PHE A 325 8.59 -13.58 -6.98
CA PHE A 325 7.95 -12.54 -7.78
C PHE A 325 8.32 -11.15 -7.31
N ALA A 326 8.76 -10.31 -8.25
CA ALA A 326 8.94 -8.88 -8.02
C ALA A 326 7.60 -8.16 -8.19
N VAL A 327 7.21 -7.40 -7.17
CA VAL A 327 5.95 -6.66 -7.09
C VAL A 327 6.18 -5.16 -7.01
N ASN A 328 5.13 -4.39 -7.24
CA ASN A 328 5.20 -2.93 -7.15
C ASN A 328 5.35 -2.50 -5.68
N ASN A 329 6.48 -1.82 -5.37
CA ASN A 329 6.78 -1.31 -4.03
C ASN A 329 5.75 -0.30 -3.53
N GLU A 330 5.20 0.54 -4.40
CA GLU A 330 4.18 1.51 -4.01
C GLU A 330 2.88 0.83 -3.57
N VAL A 331 2.50 -0.27 -4.20
CA VAL A 331 1.32 -1.05 -3.83
C VAL A 331 1.55 -1.86 -2.56
N TRP A 332 2.71 -2.53 -2.43
CA TRP A 332 2.94 -3.48 -1.35
C TRP A 332 3.50 -2.84 -0.07
N GLN A 333 4.28 -1.77 -0.16
CA GLN A 333 5.00 -1.23 0.99
C GLN A 333 4.58 0.20 1.37
N THR A 334 4.36 1.07 0.41
CA THR A 334 4.06 2.49 0.68
C THR A 334 2.61 2.87 0.41
N GLY A 335 1.84 2.02 -0.22
CA GLY A 335 0.37 2.14 -0.39
C GLY A 335 -0.31 2.05 0.95
N GLN A 336 -1.07 1.65 1.50
CA GLN A 336 -1.73 1.61 2.82
C GLN A 336 -3.19 2.04 2.74
N GLY A 337 -3.91 1.51 1.74
CA GLY A 337 -5.33 1.76 1.61
C GLY A 337 -6.03 0.67 0.81
N VAL A 338 -7.32 0.84 0.57
CA VAL A 338 -8.15 -0.16 -0.10
C VAL A 338 -7.75 -0.38 -1.56
N VAL A 339 -7.26 0.67 -2.25
CA VAL A 339 -6.80 0.56 -3.64
C VAL A 339 -5.53 -0.28 -3.70
N ALA A 340 -4.56 0.01 -2.83
CA ALA A 340 -3.33 -0.77 -2.71
C ALA A 340 -3.62 -2.22 -2.29
N ALA A 341 -4.51 -2.44 -1.31
CA ALA A 341 -4.90 -3.78 -0.86
C ALA A 341 -5.53 -4.61 -1.99
N ARG A 342 -6.38 -4.02 -2.83
CA ARG A 342 -6.89 -4.67 -4.05
C ARG A 342 -5.79 -4.99 -5.05
N GLY A 343 -4.76 -4.15 -5.14
CA GLY A 343 -3.57 -4.42 -5.94
C GLY A 343 -2.83 -5.67 -5.45
N ILE A 344 -2.64 -5.81 -4.13
CA ILE A 344 -2.05 -7.02 -3.54
C ILE A 344 -2.89 -8.26 -3.89
N ILE A 345 -4.23 -8.23 -3.70
CA ILE A 345 -5.09 -9.34 -4.07
C ILE A 345 -4.94 -9.72 -5.55
N ALA A 346 -4.81 -8.73 -6.42
CA ALA A 346 -4.59 -8.97 -7.85
C ALA A 346 -3.27 -9.68 -8.14
N ASP A 347 -2.22 -9.42 -7.38
CA ASP A 347 -0.94 -10.11 -7.49
C ASP A 347 -1.01 -11.55 -6.94
N LEU A 348 -1.86 -11.81 -5.93
CA LEU A 348 -2.02 -13.14 -5.32
C LEU A 348 -2.73 -14.17 -6.21
N ARG A 349 -3.39 -13.78 -7.31
CA ARG A 349 -3.98 -14.72 -8.27
C ARG A 349 -3.00 -15.75 -8.84
N TRP A 350 -1.70 -15.49 -8.68
CA TRP A 350 -0.62 -16.34 -9.15
C TRP A 350 -0.12 -17.33 -8.11
N LEU A 351 -0.79 -17.38 -6.96
CA LEU A 351 -0.39 -18.25 -5.85
C LEU A 351 -0.31 -19.73 -6.28
N ASN A 352 -1.22 -20.18 -7.17
CA ASN A 352 -1.27 -21.52 -7.73
C ASN A 352 -0.63 -21.63 -9.14
N ALA A 353 0.20 -20.68 -9.54
CA ALA A 353 0.88 -20.78 -10.81
C ALA A 353 1.65 -22.12 -10.88
N PRO A 354 1.55 -22.88 -12.00
CA PRO A 354 2.28 -24.11 -12.12
C PRO A 354 3.78 -23.84 -12.01
N ILE A 355 4.46 -24.66 -11.26
CA ILE A 355 5.92 -24.74 -11.20
C ILE A 355 6.36 -25.25 -12.57
N ASN A 356 7.06 -24.44 -13.36
CA ASN A 356 7.56 -24.83 -14.70
C ASN A 356 8.92 -25.51 -14.57
#